data_c89cb1474d1e9ddbc0de9d5bf7712c84
#
_entry.id   c89cb1474d1e9ddbc0de9d5bf7712c84
#
_cell.length_a   1.000
_cell.length_b   1.000
_cell.length_c   1.000
_cell.angle_alpha   90.00
_cell.angle_beta   90.00
_cell.angle_gamma   90.00
#
_symmetry.space_group_name_H-M   'P 1'
#
loop_
_entity.id
_entity.type
_entity.pdbx_description
1 polymer ?
#
loop_
_entity_poly.entity_id
_entity_poly.type
_entity_poly.pdbx_seq_one_letter_code
_entity_poly.pdbx_strand_id
1 'polypeptide(L)'
;PHGGRAIGSREMLDIREAEYGGEMLYINKSKHHPMWAMEYCRDEGLRKYWDEYSYPYHKNGEGNNSFRSAMTNKVQKKVDARAYNHNQDSFTIENVIRWFDYWRERPGTGDRVSSGGVKIIFSDTNTHYRGVENYRRSGVTDAMRIPKDPFYAHQVMWDGWVDIENPRIHIVGHWNYKEDVVKPVYVVSSAEKVELFLNGKSLGNGQRDYHFLYTFKDVAFVPGKLEAVGYDKNGKECCRAELQTAGKPE
;
A
#
# COMPACT_ATOMS: atom_id res chain seq x y z
N PRO A 1 -15.53 -9.49 21.83
CA PRO A 1 -15.60 -10.90 21.43
C PRO A 1 -14.95 -11.07 20.08
N HIS A 2 -13.95 -11.94 20.00
CA HIS A 2 -13.29 -12.27 18.75
C HIS A 2 -14.19 -13.18 17.91
N GLY A 3 -15.19 -12.61 17.28
CA GLY A 3 -16.16 -13.35 16.49
C GLY A 3 -15.61 -13.98 15.23
N GLY A 4 -14.45 -13.51 14.73
CA GLY A 4 -13.90 -13.94 13.46
C GLY A 4 -13.51 -15.41 13.38
N ARG A 5 -13.07 -15.98 14.47
CA ARG A 5 -12.69 -17.41 14.55
C ARG A 5 -13.82 -18.32 15.04
N ALA A 6 -14.82 -17.75 15.65
CA ALA A 6 -15.94 -18.51 16.17
C ALA A 6 -17.02 -18.67 15.11
N ILE A 7 -16.83 -19.63 14.21
CA ILE A 7 -17.76 -19.89 13.09
C ILE A 7 -19.19 -20.10 13.60
N GLY A 8 -19.36 -20.74 14.74
CA GLY A 8 -20.67 -21.02 15.31
C GLY A 8 -21.40 -19.83 15.95
N SER A 9 -20.71 -18.72 16.21
CA SER A 9 -21.33 -17.54 16.85
C SER A 9 -21.67 -16.42 15.86
N ARG A 10 -21.33 -16.58 14.59
CA ARG A 10 -21.49 -15.54 13.56
C ARG A 10 -22.92 -15.04 13.40
N GLU A 11 -23.88 -15.91 13.53
CA GLU A 11 -25.29 -15.55 13.38
C GLU A 11 -25.86 -14.82 14.61
N MET A 12 -25.14 -14.84 15.72
CA MET A 12 -25.56 -14.26 17.00
C MET A 12 -24.97 -12.86 17.23
N LEU A 13 -24.11 -12.38 16.36
CA LEU A 13 -23.45 -11.09 16.51
C LEU A 13 -24.17 -10.02 15.67
N ASP A 14 -24.36 -8.85 16.25
CA ASP A 14 -24.88 -7.67 15.55
C ASP A 14 -23.90 -7.16 14.49
N ILE A 15 -22.61 -7.37 14.72
CA ILE A 15 -21.53 -7.04 13.81
C ILE A 15 -20.70 -8.29 13.56
N ARG A 16 -20.35 -8.54 12.33
CA ARG A 16 -19.41 -9.60 11.97
C ARG A 16 -18.00 -9.08 11.87
N GLU A 17 -17.12 -9.76 12.54
CA GLU A 17 -15.70 -9.49 12.56
C GLU A 17 -14.92 -10.55 11.80
N ALA A 18 -13.87 -10.14 11.10
CA ALA A 18 -12.91 -11.04 10.50
C ALA A 18 -11.50 -10.62 10.88
N GLU A 19 -10.71 -11.55 11.34
CA GLU A 19 -9.34 -11.32 11.78
C GLU A 19 -8.37 -11.28 10.59
N TYR A 20 -8.71 -11.96 9.51
CA TYR A 20 -7.89 -12.04 8.31
C TYR A 20 -8.56 -11.33 7.15
N GLY A 21 -7.77 -10.56 6.43
CA GLY A 21 -8.20 -9.72 5.31
C GLY A 21 -9.07 -10.41 4.24
N GLY A 22 -8.87 -10.01 2.99
CA GLY A 22 -9.76 -10.32 1.89
C GLY A 22 -10.27 -11.75 1.75
N GLU A 23 -9.45 -12.75 2.04
CA GLU A 23 -9.87 -14.13 1.78
C GLU A 23 -10.92 -14.66 2.75
N MET A 24 -10.89 -14.25 4.00
CA MET A 24 -11.88 -14.68 4.97
C MET A 24 -13.26 -14.12 4.69
N LEU A 25 -13.35 -13.08 3.92
CA LEU A 25 -14.62 -12.45 3.58
C LEU A 25 -15.48 -13.25 2.63
N TYR A 26 -14.87 -14.10 1.82
CA TYR A 26 -15.63 -15.02 0.97
C TYR A 26 -16.45 -16.01 1.77
N ILE A 27 -16.08 -16.24 3.01
CA ILE A 27 -16.77 -17.16 3.91
C ILE A 27 -17.98 -16.48 4.55
N ASN A 28 -17.97 -15.15 4.62
CA ASN A 28 -19.04 -14.40 5.27
C ASN A 28 -20.06 -13.91 4.26
N LYS A 29 -21.11 -14.68 4.07
CA LYS A 29 -22.18 -14.42 3.10
C LYS A 29 -23.40 -13.72 3.70
N SER A 30 -23.34 -13.14 4.87
CA SER A 30 -24.49 -12.47 5.47
C SER A 30 -24.87 -11.19 4.74
N LYS A 31 -26.13 -11.07 4.43
CA LYS A 31 -26.75 -9.86 3.87
C LYS A 31 -27.22 -8.86 4.93
N HIS A 32 -27.28 -9.30 6.18
CA HIS A 32 -28.01 -8.60 7.25
C HIS A 32 -27.09 -7.97 8.30
N HIS A 33 -25.84 -8.39 8.37
CA HIS A 33 -24.93 -7.91 9.39
C HIS A 33 -23.78 -7.14 8.76
N PRO A 34 -23.47 -5.94 9.26
CA PRO A 34 -22.28 -5.23 8.86
C PRO A 34 -21.03 -6.05 9.20
N MET A 35 -20.03 -5.98 8.35
CA MET A 35 -18.78 -6.69 8.55
C MET A 35 -17.65 -5.71 8.84
N TRP A 36 -16.91 -6.01 9.88
CA TRP A 36 -15.71 -5.30 10.24
C TRP A 36 -14.49 -6.20 10.09
N ALA A 37 -13.47 -5.78 9.34
CA ALA A 37 -12.22 -6.50 9.26
C ALA A 37 -11.31 -6.09 10.43
N MET A 38 -11.12 -7.00 11.38
CA MET A 38 -10.26 -6.76 12.55
C MET A 38 -8.78 -6.69 12.17
N GLU A 39 -8.42 -7.33 11.08
CA GLU A 39 -7.07 -7.36 10.57
C GLU A 39 -7.12 -7.42 9.04
N TYR A 40 -6.83 -6.32 8.37
CA TYR A 40 -6.66 -6.36 6.94
C TYR A 40 -5.20 -6.08 6.55
N CYS A 41 -4.83 -6.42 5.33
CA CYS A 41 -3.44 -6.48 4.88
C CYS A 41 -2.64 -7.52 5.66
N ARG A 42 -3.07 -8.75 5.51
CA ARG A 42 -2.47 -9.91 6.18
C ARG A 42 -1.07 -10.25 5.73
N ASP A 43 -0.60 -9.67 4.64
CA ASP A 43 0.72 -9.97 4.14
C ASP A 43 1.76 -9.54 5.15
N GLU A 44 1.98 -10.44 6.09
CA GLU A 44 2.96 -10.32 7.15
C GLU A 44 4.38 -10.53 6.62
N GLY A 45 4.54 -10.55 5.32
CA GLY A 45 5.82 -10.72 4.68
C GLY A 45 6.78 -9.60 5.04
N LEU A 46 8.04 -9.91 4.93
CA LEU A 46 9.14 -8.99 5.13
C LEU A 46 9.09 -7.91 4.07
N ARG A 47 8.42 -6.83 4.38
CA ARG A 47 8.33 -5.66 3.50
C ARG A 47 9.64 -4.91 3.56
N LYS A 48 10.21 -4.61 2.40
CA LYS A 48 11.41 -3.81 2.29
C LYS A 48 11.07 -2.42 1.78
N TYR A 49 11.89 -1.45 2.13
CA TYR A 49 11.62 -0.03 1.90
C TYR A 49 12.06 0.46 0.53
N TRP A 50 12.89 -0.32 -0.17
CA TRP A 50 13.67 0.11 -1.31
C TRP A 50 13.15 -0.56 -2.58
N ASP A 51 13.28 0.13 -3.67
CA ASP A 51 12.98 -0.39 -4.99
C ASP A 51 14.16 -1.20 -5.59
N GLU A 52 13.99 -1.70 -6.80
CA GLU A 52 15.03 -2.47 -7.48
C GLU A 52 16.10 -1.62 -8.16
N TYR A 53 15.95 -0.30 -8.15
CA TYR A 53 16.85 0.64 -8.83
C TYR A 53 17.82 1.35 -7.88
N SER A 54 17.61 1.21 -6.58
CA SER A 54 18.46 1.82 -5.55
C SER A 54 18.99 0.75 -4.58
N TYR A 55 20.10 1.09 -3.89
CA TYR A 55 20.66 0.18 -2.90
C TYR A 55 19.63 -0.14 -1.81
N PRO A 56 19.41 -1.40 -1.42
CA PRO A 56 20.16 -2.62 -1.76
C PRO A 56 19.68 -3.34 -3.05
N TYR A 57 19.05 -2.69 -3.97
CA TYR A 57 18.59 -3.22 -5.26
C TYR A 57 17.61 -4.39 -5.13
N HIS A 58 16.73 -4.30 -4.18
CA HIS A 58 15.80 -5.37 -3.85
C HIS A 58 14.68 -5.50 -4.87
N LYS A 59 14.67 -6.64 -5.56
CA LYS A 59 13.62 -6.96 -6.53
C LYS A 59 12.38 -7.52 -5.83
N ASN A 60 11.24 -7.25 -6.42
CA ASN A 60 9.98 -7.85 -5.99
C ASN A 60 10.06 -9.38 -6.09
N GLY A 61 9.68 -10.07 -5.01
CA GLY A 61 9.70 -11.53 -4.95
C GLY A 61 11.09 -12.15 -4.75
N GLU A 62 12.13 -11.34 -4.53
CA GLU A 62 13.48 -11.83 -4.29
C GLU A 62 13.68 -12.30 -2.85
N GLY A 63 14.53 -13.31 -2.68
CA GLY A 63 14.92 -13.84 -1.39
C GLY A 63 14.10 -15.04 -0.94
N ASN A 64 14.33 -15.42 0.30
CA ASN A 64 13.81 -16.65 0.87
C ASN A 64 13.12 -16.37 2.20
N ASN A 65 11.83 -16.63 2.26
CA ASN A 65 11.08 -16.55 3.50
C ASN A 65 10.97 -17.92 4.16
N SER A 66 11.75 -18.13 5.22
CA SER A 66 11.49 -19.22 6.16
C SER A 66 10.69 -18.66 7.33
N PHE A 67 9.49 -19.16 7.48
CA PHE A 67 8.62 -18.81 8.60
C PHE A 67 8.88 -19.78 9.77
N ARG A 68 9.23 -19.23 10.92
CA ARG A 68 9.37 -20.00 12.17
C ARG A 68 8.19 -19.69 13.07
N SER A 69 7.46 -20.72 13.46
CA SER A 69 6.43 -20.52 14.48
C SER A 69 7.07 -20.17 15.82
N ALA A 70 6.70 -19.02 16.37
CA ALA A 70 7.14 -18.61 17.71
C ALA A 70 6.69 -19.58 18.80
N MET A 71 5.59 -20.32 18.60
CA MET A 71 5.06 -21.27 19.57
C MET A 71 5.77 -22.62 19.56
N THR A 72 6.24 -23.07 18.40
CA THR A 72 6.78 -24.43 18.27
C THR A 72 8.27 -24.45 17.97
N ASN A 73 8.87 -23.30 17.74
CA ASN A 73 10.26 -23.16 17.29
C ASN A 73 10.61 -24.06 16.08
N LYS A 74 9.62 -24.51 15.36
CA LYS A 74 9.78 -25.32 14.15
C LYS A 74 9.73 -24.43 12.93
N VAL A 75 10.64 -24.67 11.99
CA VAL A 75 10.58 -24.05 10.67
C VAL A 75 9.32 -24.54 9.99
N GLN A 76 8.37 -23.63 9.79
CA GLN A 76 7.19 -23.90 8.99
C GLN A 76 7.55 -23.88 7.50
N LYS A 77 6.63 -24.35 6.70
CA LYS A 77 6.78 -24.47 5.25
C LYS A 77 7.44 -23.24 4.67
N LYS A 78 8.49 -23.46 3.89
CA LYS A 78 9.14 -22.44 3.09
C LYS A 78 8.12 -21.80 2.16
N VAL A 79 7.88 -20.52 2.32
CA VAL A 79 6.91 -19.79 1.52
C VAL A 79 7.64 -19.12 0.37
N ASP A 80 7.00 -19.11 -0.80
CA ASP A 80 7.56 -18.44 -1.97
C ASP A 80 7.75 -16.95 -1.67
N ALA A 81 8.94 -16.45 -1.92
CA ALA A 81 9.29 -15.04 -1.75
C ALA A 81 8.36 -14.09 -2.53
N ARG A 82 7.82 -14.56 -3.66
CA ARG A 82 6.84 -13.82 -4.47
C ARG A 82 5.58 -13.46 -3.71
N ALA A 83 5.21 -14.24 -2.72
CA ALA A 83 4.01 -13.97 -1.93
C ALA A 83 4.23 -12.91 -0.84
N TYR A 84 5.48 -12.67 -0.43
CA TYR A 84 5.77 -11.86 0.76
C TYR A 84 6.82 -10.77 0.58
N ASN A 85 7.75 -10.93 -0.33
CA ASN A 85 8.80 -9.94 -0.53
C ASN A 85 8.40 -8.97 -1.63
N HIS A 86 7.80 -7.88 -1.23
CA HIS A 86 7.49 -6.77 -2.12
C HIS A 86 8.48 -5.63 -1.88
N ASN A 87 8.89 -4.96 -2.94
CA ASN A 87 9.57 -3.68 -2.80
C ASN A 87 8.56 -2.59 -2.39
N GLN A 88 9.03 -1.40 -2.05
CA GLN A 88 8.16 -0.34 -1.57
C GLN A 88 7.11 0.06 -2.60
N ASP A 89 7.52 0.24 -3.85
CA ASP A 89 6.64 0.66 -4.94
C ASP A 89 5.53 -0.38 -5.18
N SER A 90 5.91 -1.66 -5.34
CA SER A 90 4.94 -2.73 -5.57
C SER A 90 3.98 -2.92 -4.40
N PHE A 91 4.45 -2.69 -3.18
CA PHE A 91 3.59 -2.76 -2.01
C PHE A 91 2.55 -1.63 -1.99
N THR A 92 2.96 -0.43 -2.35
CA THR A 92 2.05 0.71 -2.44
C THR A 92 0.98 0.49 -3.51
N ILE A 93 1.39 0.01 -4.69
CA ILE A 93 0.46 -0.33 -5.78
C ILE A 93 -0.54 -1.40 -5.35
N GLU A 94 -0.06 -2.45 -4.71
CA GLU A 94 -0.91 -3.53 -4.19
C GLU A 94 -1.95 -3.01 -3.20
N ASN A 95 -1.57 -2.09 -2.30
CA ASN A 95 -2.50 -1.48 -1.37
C ASN A 95 -3.59 -0.67 -2.09
N VAL A 96 -3.22 0.14 -3.09
CA VAL A 96 -4.20 0.93 -3.84
C VAL A 96 -5.19 0.03 -4.58
N ILE A 97 -4.70 -0.99 -5.28
CA ILE A 97 -5.56 -1.87 -6.09
C ILE A 97 -6.39 -2.79 -5.21
N ARG A 98 -5.73 -3.52 -4.36
CA ARG A 98 -6.34 -4.62 -3.59
C ARG A 98 -7.35 -4.13 -2.57
N TRP A 99 -7.01 -3.08 -1.84
CA TRP A 99 -7.86 -2.60 -0.76
C TRP A 99 -8.97 -1.69 -1.23
N PHE A 100 -8.76 -0.97 -2.32
CA PHE A 100 -9.85 -0.26 -2.97
C PHE A 100 -10.93 -1.23 -3.45
N ASP A 101 -10.55 -2.28 -4.18
CA ASP A 101 -11.48 -3.33 -4.63
C ASP A 101 -12.22 -3.95 -3.45
N TYR A 102 -11.46 -4.22 -2.40
CA TYR A 102 -12.02 -4.82 -1.21
C TYR A 102 -13.08 -3.94 -0.54
N TRP A 103 -12.80 -2.65 -0.38
CA TRP A 103 -13.68 -1.75 0.38
C TRP A 103 -14.84 -1.20 -0.45
N ARG A 104 -14.64 -0.98 -1.74
CA ARG A 104 -15.63 -0.31 -2.59
C ARG A 104 -16.38 -1.23 -3.52
N GLU A 105 -15.70 -2.11 -4.21
CA GLU A 105 -16.30 -2.87 -5.30
C GLU A 105 -16.79 -4.25 -4.87
N ARG A 106 -16.04 -4.95 -4.07
CA ARG A 106 -16.47 -6.27 -3.60
C ARG A 106 -17.71 -6.27 -2.72
N PRO A 107 -17.93 -5.31 -1.83
CA PRO A 107 -19.19 -5.24 -1.09
C PRO A 107 -20.42 -5.09 -1.99
N GLY A 108 -20.25 -4.44 -3.15
CA GLY A 108 -21.33 -4.25 -4.13
C GLY A 108 -21.67 -5.48 -4.95
N THR A 109 -20.83 -6.49 -4.97
CA THR A 109 -21.04 -7.70 -5.79
C THR A 109 -21.83 -8.78 -5.08
N GLY A 110 -22.39 -8.54 -3.92
CA GLY A 110 -23.11 -9.59 -3.27
C GLY A 110 -23.61 -9.34 -1.87
N ASP A 111 -23.40 -10.26 -1.05
CA ASP A 111 -24.14 -10.57 0.15
C ASP A 111 -23.52 -9.95 1.39
N ARG A 112 -22.80 -8.82 1.23
CA ARG A 112 -21.97 -8.33 2.31
C ARG A 112 -22.06 -6.83 2.49
N VAL A 113 -22.21 -6.40 3.73
CA VAL A 113 -22.09 -5.00 4.13
C VAL A 113 -20.72 -4.80 4.78
N SER A 114 -19.80 -4.17 4.07
CA SER A 114 -18.51 -3.78 4.64
C SER A 114 -18.67 -2.46 5.40
N SER A 115 -18.30 -2.45 6.66
CA SER A 115 -18.43 -1.30 7.55
C SER A 115 -17.09 -0.72 7.98
N GLY A 116 -16.00 -1.26 7.48
CA GLY A 116 -14.65 -0.78 7.75
C GLY A 116 -13.70 -1.86 8.24
N GLY A 117 -12.54 -1.45 8.75
CA GLY A 117 -11.56 -2.38 9.27
C GLY A 117 -10.34 -1.71 9.87
N VAL A 118 -9.50 -2.52 10.48
CA VAL A 118 -8.25 -2.13 11.11
C VAL A 118 -7.07 -2.66 10.31
N LYS A 119 -6.21 -1.75 9.87
CA LYS A 119 -4.96 -2.12 9.19
C LYS A 119 -3.98 -2.74 10.18
N ILE A 120 -3.47 -3.90 9.85
CA ILE A 120 -2.37 -4.48 10.58
C ILE A 120 -1.10 -4.46 9.70
N ILE A 121 -0.12 -3.79 10.11
CA ILE A 121 0.14 -3.04 11.34
C ILE A 121 0.33 -1.57 10.99
N PHE A 122 0.07 -0.67 11.93
CA PHE A 122 0.28 0.77 11.70
C PHE A 122 1.77 1.10 11.64
N SER A 123 2.55 0.63 12.60
CA SER A 123 3.99 0.93 12.70
C SER A 123 4.81 -0.35 12.71
N ASP A 124 5.97 -0.33 12.09
CA ASP A 124 6.96 -1.40 12.24
C ASP A 124 7.29 -1.62 13.71
N THR A 125 7.64 -2.84 14.06
CA THR A 125 7.93 -3.20 15.46
C THR A 125 9.14 -4.11 15.56
N ASN A 126 9.94 -3.89 16.60
CA ASN A 126 11.11 -4.68 16.92
C ASN A 126 10.80 -5.86 17.86
N THR A 127 9.57 -5.98 18.31
CA THR A 127 9.20 -6.97 19.34
C THR A 127 8.45 -8.18 18.80
N HIS A 128 8.06 -8.15 17.55
CA HIS A 128 7.27 -9.20 16.95
C HIS A 128 8.11 -10.08 16.05
N TYR A 129 8.53 -11.22 16.60
CA TYR A 129 9.30 -12.21 15.87
C TYR A 129 8.50 -12.83 14.72
N ARG A 130 8.99 -12.71 13.50
CA ARG A 130 8.43 -13.34 12.30
C ARG A 130 9.54 -13.96 11.45
N GLY A 131 9.66 -15.27 11.52
CA GLY A 131 10.70 -16.00 10.77
C GLY A 131 12.09 -15.83 11.36
N VAL A 132 13.06 -15.49 10.55
CA VAL A 132 14.46 -15.31 10.95
C VAL A 132 14.77 -13.91 11.49
N GLU A 133 13.85 -12.98 11.35
CA GLU A 133 14.02 -11.59 11.77
C GLU A 133 13.22 -11.30 13.04
N ASN A 134 13.80 -10.53 13.94
CA ASN A 134 13.19 -10.17 15.23
C ASN A 134 12.24 -8.98 15.14
N TYR A 135 11.90 -8.55 13.94
CA TYR A 135 11.12 -7.38 13.71
C TYR A 135 10.14 -7.56 12.55
N ARG A 136 9.12 -6.76 12.57
CA ARG A 136 8.08 -6.74 11.55
C ARG A 136 8.15 -5.43 10.78
N ARG A 137 8.23 -5.51 9.45
CA ARG A 137 8.32 -4.38 8.52
C ARG A 137 7.07 -4.17 7.67
N SER A 138 5.95 -4.65 8.12
CA SER A 138 4.66 -4.52 7.40
C SER A 138 3.85 -3.30 7.82
N GLY A 139 4.42 -2.40 8.62
CA GLY A 139 3.80 -1.16 9.01
C GLY A 139 3.63 -0.19 7.84
N VAL A 140 2.64 0.68 7.90
CA VAL A 140 2.52 1.82 6.98
C VAL A 140 3.43 2.97 7.39
N THR A 141 3.89 2.97 8.65
CA THR A 141 4.99 3.80 9.13
C THR A 141 6.16 2.91 9.56
N ASP A 142 7.35 3.48 9.63
CA ASP A 142 8.50 2.80 10.22
C ASP A 142 8.41 2.76 11.76
N ALA A 143 9.46 2.19 12.40
CA ALA A 143 9.52 2.10 13.86
C ALA A 143 9.62 3.46 14.57
N MET A 144 10.08 4.48 13.88
CA MET A 144 10.12 5.88 14.35
C MET A 144 8.82 6.65 14.05
N ARG A 145 7.84 5.97 13.46
CA ARG A 145 6.55 6.50 12.99
C ARG A 145 6.67 7.48 11.82
N ILE A 146 7.75 7.39 11.06
CA ILE A 146 7.88 8.12 9.81
C ILE A 146 6.98 7.44 8.76
N PRO A 147 6.08 8.19 8.11
CA PRO A 147 5.21 7.61 7.08
C PRO A 147 6.00 7.03 5.92
N LYS A 148 5.56 5.86 5.46
CA LYS A 148 6.03 5.22 4.22
C LYS A 148 5.01 5.43 3.10
N ASP A 149 5.35 5.11 1.86
CA ASP A 149 4.43 5.27 0.74
C ASP A 149 3.06 4.60 0.95
N PRO A 150 2.95 3.40 1.57
CA PRO A 150 1.66 2.81 1.86
C PRO A 150 0.78 3.63 2.81
N PHE A 151 1.35 4.47 3.67
CA PHE A 151 0.59 5.40 4.49
C PHE A 151 -0.16 6.41 3.61
N TYR A 152 0.55 7.02 2.70
CA TYR A 152 -0.02 8.00 1.78
C TYR A 152 -1.00 7.36 0.79
N ALA A 153 -0.73 6.13 0.34
CA ALA A 153 -1.66 5.39 -0.50
C ALA A 153 -3.00 5.13 0.21
N HIS A 154 -2.96 4.75 1.49
CA HIS A 154 -4.18 4.61 2.29
C HIS A 154 -4.89 5.96 2.49
N GLN A 155 -4.14 7.02 2.76
CA GLN A 155 -4.70 8.35 2.92
C GLN A 155 -5.41 8.82 1.64
N VAL A 156 -4.77 8.69 0.48
CA VAL A 156 -5.39 9.02 -0.82
C VAL A 156 -6.65 8.20 -1.04
N MET A 157 -6.60 6.91 -0.75
CA MET A 157 -7.74 6.00 -0.93
C MET A 157 -8.93 6.40 -0.04
N TRP A 158 -8.69 6.62 1.25
CA TRP A 158 -9.76 6.95 2.19
C TRP A 158 -10.31 8.36 2.00
N ASP A 159 -9.43 9.35 1.87
CA ASP A 159 -9.86 10.74 1.69
C ASP A 159 -10.55 10.94 0.33
N GLY A 160 -10.17 10.18 -0.70
CA GLY A 160 -10.88 10.16 -1.97
C GLY A 160 -12.35 9.70 -1.88
N TRP A 161 -12.75 9.12 -0.75
CA TRP A 161 -14.14 8.74 -0.50
C TRP A 161 -14.89 9.68 0.43
N VAL A 162 -14.19 10.25 1.40
CA VAL A 162 -14.82 11.00 2.49
C VAL A 162 -14.54 12.49 2.44
N ASP A 163 -13.49 12.89 1.75
CA ASP A 163 -13.05 14.28 1.61
C ASP A 163 -12.72 14.60 0.15
N ILE A 164 -13.70 14.42 -0.71
CA ILE A 164 -13.57 14.57 -2.17
C ILE A 164 -13.26 16.00 -2.62
N GLU A 165 -13.49 16.98 -1.76
CA GLU A 165 -13.23 18.39 -2.05
C GLU A 165 -11.76 18.77 -1.84
N ASN A 166 -11.01 17.94 -1.12
CA ASN A 166 -9.59 18.14 -0.83
C ASN A 166 -8.74 17.01 -1.42
N PRO A 167 -8.55 16.96 -2.73
CA PRO A 167 -7.78 15.90 -3.38
C PRO A 167 -6.35 15.82 -2.84
N ARG A 168 -5.86 14.61 -2.71
CA ARG A 168 -4.49 14.33 -2.25
C ARG A 168 -3.66 13.72 -3.35
N ILE A 169 -2.36 13.87 -3.23
CA ILE A 169 -1.39 13.34 -4.17
C ILE A 169 -0.10 12.97 -3.46
N HIS A 170 0.53 11.87 -3.88
CA HIS A 170 1.83 11.44 -3.37
C HIS A 170 2.62 10.72 -4.47
N ILE A 171 3.89 11.07 -4.62
CA ILE A 171 4.81 10.37 -5.52
C ILE A 171 5.42 9.20 -4.76
N VAL A 172 5.29 7.99 -5.31
CA VAL A 172 5.80 6.76 -4.68
C VAL A 172 7.31 6.66 -4.82
N GLY A 173 7.99 6.32 -3.72
CA GLY A 173 9.43 6.13 -3.70
C GLY A 173 10.22 7.40 -3.41
N HIS A 174 11.39 7.48 -3.99
CA HIS A 174 12.32 8.60 -3.85
C HIS A 174 12.87 9.03 -5.23
N TRP A 175 13.62 10.13 -5.26
CA TRP A 175 14.26 10.62 -6.49
C TRP A 175 15.77 10.75 -6.33
N ASN A 176 16.44 9.62 -5.97
CA ASN A 176 17.89 9.52 -5.78
C ASN A 176 18.39 8.22 -6.42
N TYR A 177 18.83 8.28 -7.67
CA TYR A 177 19.27 7.13 -8.44
C TYR A 177 20.61 7.39 -9.10
N LYS A 178 21.13 6.40 -9.82
CA LYS A 178 22.25 6.57 -10.74
C LYS A 178 21.78 7.23 -12.04
N GLU A 179 22.66 7.90 -12.72
CA GLU A 179 22.34 8.67 -13.93
C GLU A 179 21.76 7.86 -15.10
N ASP A 180 22.03 6.57 -15.13
CA ASP A 180 21.56 5.66 -16.19
C ASP A 180 20.21 4.98 -15.88
N VAL A 181 19.61 5.27 -14.73
CA VAL A 181 18.36 4.64 -14.33
C VAL A 181 17.20 5.21 -15.13
N VAL A 182 16.45 4.30 -15.76
CA VAL A 182 15.13 4.55 -16.35
C VAL A 182 14.13 3.66 -15.66
N LYS A 183 13.09 4.24 -15.10
CA LYS A 183 12.11 3.50 -14.29
C LYS A 183 10.70 4.04 -14.47
N PRO A 184 9.66 3.25 -14.19
CA PRO A 184 8.33 3.79 -14.03
C PRO A 184 8.27 4.64 -12.75
N VAL A 185 7.59 5.77 -12.84
CA VAL A 185 7.20 6.58 -11.68
C VAL A 185 5.72 6.36 -11.43
N TYR A 186 5.40 6.06 -10.18
CA TYR A 186 4.03 5.86 -9.73
C TYR A 186 3.59 7.03 -8.86
N VAL A 187 2.39 7.49 -9.10
CA VAL A 187 1.75 8.54 -8.31
C VAL A 187 0.40 8.05 -7.85
N VAL A 188 0.12 8.15 -6.57
CA VAL A 188 -1.22 7.93 -6.04
C VAL A 188 -1.91 9.26 -5.82
N SER A 189 -3.12 9.42 -6.35
CA SER A 189 -3.87 10.67 -6.25
C SER A 189 -5.38 10.45 -6.38
N SER A 190 -6.15 11.23 -5.64
CA SER A 190 -7.60 11.35 -5.82
C SER A 190 -8.01 12.46 -6.80
N ALA A 191 -7.04 13.16 -7.41
CA ALA A 191 -7.30 14.11 -8.48
C ALA A 191 -7.83 13.41 -9.74
N GLU A 192 -8.48 14.16 -10.63
CA GLU A 192 -9.03 13.61 -11.89
C GLU A 192 -7.93 13.32 -12.90
N LYS A 193 -6.87 14.12 -12.91
CA LYS A 193 -5.74 14.04 -13.82
C LYS A 193 -4.45 14.37 -13.08
N VAL A 194 -3.37 13.71 -13.43
CA VAL A 194 -2.03 13.98 -12.87
C VAL A 194 -1.03 14.21 -14.01
N GLU A 195 -0.25 15.27 -13.89
CA GLU A 195 0.87 15.59 -14.76
C GLU A 195 2.18 15.55 -13.97
N LEU A 196 3.24 15.02 -14.58
CA LEU A 196 4.55 14.91 -13.96
C LEU A 196 5.51 15.92 -14.60
N PHE A 197 6.32 16.53 -13.76
CA PHE A 197 7.35 17.48 -14.18
C PHE A 197 8.71 17.09 -13.62
N LEU A 198 9.73 17.24 -14.42
CA LEU A 198 11.12 17.05 -13.99
C LEU A 198 11.90 18.33 -14.28
N ASN A 199 12.42 18.96 -13.22
CA ASN A 199 13.11 20.24 -13.29
C ASN A 199 12.29 21.32 -14.04
N GLY A 200 10.99 21.36 -13.80
CA GLY A 200 10.06 22.30 -14.43
C GLY A 200 9.62 21.95 -15.86
N LYS A 201 10.17 20.89 -16.44
CA LYS A 201 9.76 20.41 -17.77
C LYS A 201 8.68 19.35 -17.63
N SER A 202 7.55 19.52 -18.30
CA SER A 202 6.48 18.51 -18.32
C SER A 202 6.94 17.22 -19.00
N LEU A 203 6.66 16.11 -18.36
CA LEU A 203 6.77 14.75 -18.89
C LEU A 203 5.42 14.22 -19.37
N GLY A 204 4.38 15.06 -19.31
CA GLY A 204 3.02 14.70 -19.74
C GLY A 204 2.15 14.14 -18.63
N ASN A 205 1.01 13.60 -19.06
CA ASN A 205 0.01 13.06 -18.13
C ASN A 205 0.26 11.60 -17.84
N GLY A 206 0.07 11.23 -16.57
CA GLY A 206 0.11 9.85 -16.15
C GLY A 206 -1.05 9.04 -16.74
N GLN A 207 -0.76 7.81 -17.10
CA GLN A 207 -1.81 6.85 -17.40
C GLN A 207 -2.50 6.45 -16.09
N ARG A 208 -3.80 6.68 -16.00
CA ARG A 208 -4.60 6.21 -14.87
C ARG A 208 -4.85 4.71 -15.03
N ASP A 209 -4.00 3.91 -14.42
CA ASP A 209 -4.05 2.45 -14.55
C ASP A 209 -5.13 1.85 -13.67
N TYR A 210 -5.36 2.47 -12.52
CA TYR A 210 -6.35 2.05 -11.57
C TYR A 210 -6.79 3.24 -10.71
N HIS A 211 -8.02 3.32 -10.30
CA HIS A 211 -8.68 4.43 -9.60
C HIS A 211 -7.79 5.58 -9.10
N PHE A 212 -6.90 5.30 -8.16
CA PHE A 212 -6.00 6.27 -7.55
C PHE A 212 -4.55 6.14 -8.02
N LEU A 213 -4.26 5.25 -8.95
CA LEU A 213 -2.91 4.97 -9.44
C LEU A 213 -2.68 5.59 -10.81
N TYR A 214 -1.68 6.43 -10.91
CA TYR A 214 -1.17 7.02 -12.14
C TYR A 214 0.23 6.52 -12.40
N THR A 215 0.50 6.02 -13.60
CA THR A 215 1.79 5.48 -14.01
C THR A 215 2.40 6.34 -15.11
N PHE A 216 3.66 6.68 -14.92
CA PHE A 216 4.51 7.33 -15.91
C PHE A 216 5.61 6.34 -16.28
N LYS A 217 5.59 5.84 -17.52
CA LYS A 217 6.55 4.83 -17.99
C LYS A 217 7.84 5.48 -18.41
N ASP A 218 8.93 4.74 -18.32
CA ASP A 218 10.24 5.06 -18.90
C ASP A 218 10.78 6.46 -18.53
N VAL A 219 10.62 6.85 -17.27
CA VAL A 219 11.14 8.13 -16.79
C VAL A 219 12.63 7.99 -16.50
N ALA A 220 13.45 8.68 -17.28
CA ALA A 220 14.89 8.74 -17.06
C ALA A 220 15.20 9.61 -15.84
N PHE A 221 16.03 9.09 -14.94
CA PHE A 221 16.50 9.86 -13.80
C PHE A 221 17.39 11.02 -14.24
N VAL A 222 17.06 12.20 -13.79
CA VAL A 222 17.91 13.39 -13.84
C VAL A 222 17.87 14.02 -12.46
N PRO A 223 19.02 14.35 -11.85
CA PRO A 223 19.05 15.04 -10.56
C PRO A 223 18.24 16.33 -10.57
N GLY A 224 17.57 16.59 -9.46
CA GLY A 224 16.76 17.81 -9.31
C GLY A 224 15.38 17.50 -8.72
N LYS A 225 14.39 18.27 -9.14
CA LYS A 225 13.03 18.23 -8.60
C LYS A 225 12.08 17.46 -9.51
N LEU A 226 11.47 16.43 -8.97
CA LEU A 226 10.35 15.71 -9.57
C LEU A 226 9.06 16.20 -8.92
N GLU A 227 8.12 16.70 -9.72
CA GLU A 227 6.85 17.24 -9.23
C GLU A 227 5.68 16.52 -9.90
N ALA A 228 4.67 16.17 -9.11
CA ALA A 228 3.38 15.70 -9.62
C ALA A 228 2.31 16.73 -9.29
N VAL A 229 1.56 17.14 -10.30
CA VAL A 229 0.47 18.12 -10.17
C VAL A 229 -0.84 17.45 -10.52
N GLY A 230 -1.77 17.50 -9.55
CA GLY A 230 -3.12 17.00 -9.73
C GLY A 230 -4.07 18.11 -10.16
N TYR A 231 -4.95 17.76 -11.09
CA TYR A 231 -5.97 18.66 -11.63
C TYR A 231 -7.37 18.11 -11.38
N ASP A 232 -8.31 19.01 -11.16
CA ASP A 232 -9.71 18.68 -11.08
C ASP A 232 -10.35 18.46 -12.47
N LYS A 233 -11.64 18.16 -12.51
CA LYS A 233 -12.41 17.97 -13.76
C LYS A 233 -12.45 19.20 -14.68
N ASN A 234 -12.17 20.39 -14.15
CA ASN A 234 -12.15 21.64 -14.88
C ASN A 234 -10.73 21.99 -15.37
N GLY A 235 -9.74 21.17 -15.07
CA GLY A 235 -8.35 21.42 -15.39
C GLY A 235 -7.65 22.42 -14.46
N LYS A 236 -8.24 22.75 -13.32
CA LYS A 236 -7.65 23.58 -12.30
C LYS A 236 -6.76 22.72 -11.39
N GLU A 237 -5.55 23.21 -11.11
CA GLU A 237 -4.68 22.56 -10.12
C GLU A 237 -5.38 22.49 -8.76
N CYS A 238 -5.37 21.30 -8.15
CA CYS A 238 -6.03 21.03 -6.87
C CYS A 238 -5.10 20.39 -5.82
N CYS A 239 -4.00 19.77 -6.23
CA CYS A 239 -3.01 19.21 -5.32
C CYS A 239 -1.65 19.09 -5.99
N ARG A 240 -0.57 19.02 -5.17
CA ARG A 240 0.80 18.92 -5.66
C ARG A 240 1.66 18.12 -4.67
N ALA A 241 2.59 17.34 -5.21
CA ALA A 241 3.64 16.68 -4.45
C ALA A 241 4.98 16.85 -5.16
N GLU A 242 6.07 16.82 -4.39
CA GLU A 242 7.41 16.94 -4.93
C GLU A 242 8.40 16.01 -4.22
N LEU A 243 9.39 15.56 -4.98
CA LEU A 243 10.58 14.88 -4.47
C LEU A 243 11.80 15.64 -4.97
N GLN A 244 12.79 15.78 -4.10
CA GLN A 244 14.03 16.44 -4.44
C GLN A 244 15.20 15.46 -4.33
N THR A 245 16.06 15.42 -5.35
CA THR A 245 17.32 14.70 -5.25
C THR A 245 18.16 15.29 -4.12
N ALA A 246 18.69 14.43 -3.25
CA ALA A 246 19.56 14.85 -2.16
C ALA A 246 20.82 15.55 -2.70
N GLY A 247 21.23 16.62 -2.03
CA GLY A 247 22.50 17.27 -2.27
C GLY A 247 23.71 16.42 -1.87
N LYS A 248 24.90 16.96 -2.02
CA LYS A 248 26.10 16.32 -1.45
C LYS A 248 25.95 16.29 0.08
N PRO A 249 26.38 15.20 0.73
CA PRO A 249 26.44 15.17 2.19
C PRO A 249 27.36 16.30 2.67
N GLU A 250 26.91 17.01 3.68
CA GLU A 250 27.73 17.97 4.40
C GLU A 250 28.71 17.28 5.36
#